data_8ac00a471fa9801868eef56016a10e8b
#
_entry.id   8ac00a471fa9801868eef56016a10e8b
#
_cell.length_a   1.000
_cell.length_b   1.000
_cell.length_c   1.000
_cell.angle_alpha   90.00
_cell.angle_beta   90.00
_cell.angle_gamma   90.00
#
_symmetry.space_group_name_H-M   'P 1'
#
loop_
_entity.id
_entity.type
_entity.pdbx_description
1 polymer ?
#
loop_
_entity_poly.entity_id
_entity_poly.type
_entity_poly.pdbx_seq_one_letter_code
_entity_poly.pdbx_strand_id
1 'polypeptide(L)'
;ILAHFSGGSIIGTGLGVYSPGTAYVLLHHAMGDVDGNVGSWGFARGGMGSVAAALSSSFQSLGGEIRTNSEVNQIVVDGKTAKGVQLVSGEIIRANAVVSNLDAKRTFLKLIDEKKLPSKLSEKARNFKIRGSSGKVNIALDGMPIFSALPKKSPLTLGHMHFSDTLERLERAYDDWKDDRWSADPYVDMVIPTQYDPTMAPPGKHMMSVFVQYCPVSPEG
;
A
#
# COMPACT_ATOMS: atom_id res chain seq x y z
N ILE A 1 -10.89 6.74 -22.83
CA ILE A 1 -11.38 7.59 -21.72
C ILE A 1 -12.06 6.74 -20.65
N LEU A 2 -13.10 5.94 -20.98
CA LEU A 2 -13.85 5.17 -19.99
C LEU A 2 -12.96 4.19 -19.22
N ALA A 3 -12.13 3.41 -19.89
CA ALA A 3 -11.21 2.46 -19.26
C ALA A 3 -10.20 3.17 -18.34
N HIS A 4 -9.74 4.37 -18.70
CA HIS A 4 -8.84 5.16 -17.86
C HIS A 4 -9.49 5.54 -16.53
N PHE A 5 -10.71 6.09 -16.55
CA PHE A 5 -11.43 6.40 -15.31
C PHE A 5 -11.81 5.16 -14.51
N SER A 6 -12.16 4.07 -15.19
CA SER A 6 -12.50 2.82 -14.54
C SER A 6 -11.30 2.18 -13.83
N GLY A 7 -10.09 2.31 -14.37
CA GLY A 7 -8.87 1.95 -13.65
C GLY A 7 -8.79 2.64 -12.29
N GLY A 8 -9.01 3.95 -12.24
CA GLY A 8 -9.06 4.72 -10.99
C GLY A 8 -10.15 4.28 -10.01
N SER A 9 -11.21 3.61 -10.48
CA SER A 9 -12.30 3.13 -9.65
C SER A 9 -12.04 1.79 -8.96
N ILE A 10 -11.03 1.05 -9.39
CA ILE A 10 -10.73 -0.30 -8.85
C ILE A 10 -9.44 -0.34 -8.02
N ILE A 11 -8.60 0.68 -8.08
CA ILE A 11 -7.29 0.71 -7.41
C ILE A 11 -7.40 0.33 -5.93
N GLY A 12 -6.63 -0.69 -5.53
CA GLY A 12 -6.55 -1.16 -4.15
C GLY A 12 -7.79 -1.91 -3.64
N THR A 13 -8.74 -2.19 -4.50
CA THR A 13 -9.94 -2.95 -4.14
C THR A 13 -9.87 -4.40 -4.60
N GLY A 14 -10.69 -5.26 -4.01
CA GLY A 14 -10.97 -6.61 -4.51
C GLY A 14 -12.28 -6.64 -5.31
N LEU A 15 -12.49 -5.65 -6.19
CA LEU A 15 -13.69 -5.47 -7.01
C LEU A 15 -13.29 -5.22 -8.46
N GLY A 16 -14.08 -5.73 -9.40
CA GLY A 16 -13.94 -5.44 -10.83
C GLY A 16 -14.69 -4.18 -11.25
N VAL A 17 -14.50 -3.76 -12.50
CA VAL A 17 -15.10 -2.52 -13.01
C VAL A 17 -16.63 -2.59 -13.10
N TYR A 18 -17.21 -3.79 -13.20
CA TYR A 18 -18.67 -3.99 -13.16
C TYR A 18 -19.20 -4.27 -11.76
N SER A 19 -18.37 -4.32 -10.75
CA SER A 19 -18.80 -4.54 -9.37
C SER A 19 -19.52 -3.30 -8.82
N PRO A 20 -20.65 -3.46 -8.11
CA PRO A 20 -21.32 -2.33 -7.48
C PRO A 20 -20.44 -1.63 -6.45
N GLY A 21 -20.48 -0.29 -6.40
CA GLY A 21 -19.80 0.53 -5.41
C GLY A 21 -18.43 1.06 -5.83
N THR A 22 -17.85 0.63 -6.93
CA THR A 22 -16.53 1.09 -7.41
C THR A 22 -16.49 2.58 -7.73
N ALA A 23 -17.61 3.19 -8.10
CA ALA A 23 -17.71 4.64 -8.30
C ALA A 23 -17.30 5.45 -7.05
N TYR A 24 -17.50 4.92 -5.84
CA TYR A 24 -17.03 5.55 -4.62
C TYR A 24 -15.51 5.73 -4.60
N VAL A 25 -14.76 4.74 -5.05
CA VAL A 25 -13.29 4.79 -5.08
C VAL A 25 -12.82 5.89 -6.02
N LEU A 26 -13.42 6.01 -7.21
CA LEU A 26 -13.11 7.10 -8.14
C LEU A 26 -13.41 8.47 -7.53
N LEU A 27 -14.59 8.64 -6.91
CA LEU A 27 -14.95 9.89 -6.25
C LEU A 27 -14.00 10.21 -5.10
N HIS A 28 -13.60 9.21 -4.31
CA HIS A 28 -12.62 9.36 -3.23
C HIS A 28 -11.27 9.88 -3.76
N HIS A 29 -10.80 9.38 -4.89
CA HIS A 29 -9.58 9.87 -5.53
C HIS A 29 -9.69 11.32 -6.02
N ALA A 30 -10.89 11.78 -6.33
CA ALA A 30 -11.14 13.15 -6.78
C ALA A 30 -11.44 14.15 -5.62
N MET A 31 -11.42 13.69 -4.36
CA MET A 31 -11.73 14.53 -3.18
C MET A 31 -10.50 15.24 -2.58
N GLY A 32 -9.31 14.96 -3.09
CA GLY A 32 -8.09 15.59 -2.58
C GLY A 32 -8.09 17.11 -2.79
N ASP A 33 -7.41 17.82 -1.92
CA ASP A 33 -7.14 19.25 -2.06
C ASP A 33 -5.65 19.48 -1.76
N VAL A 34 -4.96 20.13 -2.68
CA VAL A 34 -3.58 20.57 -2.50
C VAL A 34 -3.53 22.06 -2.80
N ASP A 35 -3.32 22.87 -1.77
CA ASP A 35 -3.24 24.33 -1.86
C ASP A 35 -4.45 24.98 -2.56
N GLY A 36 -5.66 24.51 -2.27
CA GLY A 36 -6.91 25.01 -2.83
C GLY A 36 -7.25 24.45 -4.21
N ASN A 37 -6.46 23.51 -4.74
CA ASN A 37 -6.74 22.82 -6.00
C ASN A 37 -7.47 21.50 -5.70
N VAL A 38 -8.78 21.53 -5.74
CA VAL A 38 -9.64 20.35 -5.52
C VAL A 38 -9.41 19.31 -6.61
N GLY A 39 -9.35 18.04 -6.20
CA GLY A 39 -9.06 16.91 -7.08
C GLY A 39 -7.57 16.69 -7.35
N SER A 40 -6.70 17.49 -6.76
CA SER A 40 -5.26 17.37 -6.92
C SER A 40 -4.67 16.33 -6.00
N TRP A 41 -3.58 15.72 -6.48
CA TRP A 41 -2.74 14.81 -5.71
C TRP A 41 -1.39 15.46 -5.46
N GLY A 42 -0.88 15.31 -4.24
CA GLY A 42 0.44 15.80 -3.87
C GLY A 42 1.46 14.66 -3.82
N PHE A 43 2.69 14.98 -4.19
CA PHE A 43 3.85 14.11 -3.96
C PHE A 43 4.68 14.70 -2.83
N ALA A 44 4.97 13.88 -1.81
CA ALA A 44 5.86 14.31 -0.75
C ALA A 44 7.28 14.50 -1.29
N ARG A 45 7.88 15.67 -1.08
CA ARG A 45 9.27 15.91 -1.45
C ARG A 45 10.20 14.97 -0.68
N GLY A 46 11.09 14.30 -1.40
CA GLY A 46 11.93 13.21 -0.85
C GLY A 46 11.20 11.86 -0.77
N GLY A 47 10.01 11.75 -1.40
CA GLY A 47 9.21 10.53 -1.44
C GLY A 47 8.46 10.21 -0.15
N MET A 48 7.83 9.05 -0.09
CA MET A 48 7.05 8.62 1.09
C MET A 48 7.90 8.44 2.35
N GLY A 49 9.20 8.18 2.20
CA GLY A 49 10.13 8.12 3.34
C GLY A 49 10.23 9.43 4.11
N SER A 50 10.08 10.58 3.44
CA SER A 50 10.10 11.88 4.10
C SER A 50 8.89 12.10 5.02
N VAL A 51 7.73 11.52 4.70
CA VAL A 51 6.54 11.55 5.57
C VAL A 51 6.83 10.77 6.85
N ALA A 52 7.41 9.57 6.73
CA ALA A 52 7.80 8.77 7.89
C ALA A 52 8.88 9.50 8.73
N ALA A 53 9.85 10.14 8.09
CA ALA A 53 10.87 10.93 8.78
C ALA A 53 10.28 12.12 9.53
N ALA A 54 9.33 12.83 8.94
CA ALA A 54 8.64 13.94 9.59
C ALA A 54 7.85 13.49 10.82
N LEU A 55 7.11 12.38 10.72
CA LEU A 55 6.40 11.78 11.85
C LEU A 55 7.36 11.35 12.95
N SER A 56 8.48 10.71 12.58
CA SER A 56 9.51 10.28 13.52
C SER A 56 10.13 11.46 14.26
N SER A 57 10.47 12.52 13.54
CA SER A 57 11.03 13.74 14.14
C SER A 57 10.03 14.40 15.08
N SER A 58 8.77 14.49 14.70
CA SER A 58 7.72 15.04 15.57
C SER A 58 7.54 14.19 16.82
N PHE A 59 7.50 12.87 16.70
CA PHE A 59 7.38 11.96 17.84
C PHE A 59 8.56 12.11 18.81
N GLN A 60 9.78 12.16 18.29
CA GLN A 60 10.99 12.36 19.12
C GLN A 60 11.02 13.73 19.80
N SER A 61 10.57 14.80 19.13
CA SER A 61 10.50 16.14 19.72
C SER A 61 9.51 16.22 20.90
N LEU A 62 8.56 15.30 20.94
CA LEU A 62 7.59 15.14 22.04
C LEU A 62 8.11 14.17 23.14
N GLY A 63 9.38 13.76 23.09
CA GLY A 63 9.99 12.85 24.06
C GLY A 63 9.78 11.36 23.74
N GLY A 64 9.28 11.03 22.55
CA GLY A 64 9.13 9.64 22.13
C GLY A 64 10.47 8.97 21.78
N GLU A 65 10.61 7.70 22.11
CA GLU A 65 11.77 6.88 21.78
C GLU A 65 11.46 5.95 20.61
N ILE A 66 12.31 5.97 19.57
CA ILE A 66 12.20 5.04 18.42
C ILE A 66 13.33 4.02 18.51
N ARG A 67 12.99 2.75 18.55
CA ARG A 67 13.93 1.64 18.56
C ARG A 67 13.76 0.81 17.29
N THR A 68 14.75 0.85 16.42
CA THR A 68 14.86 -0.01 15.25
C THR A 68 15.56 -1.33 15.60
N ASN A 69 15.48 -2.33 14.71
CA ASN A 69 16.03 -3.67 14.94
C ASN A 69 15.56 -4.31 16.26
N SER A 70 14.35 -3.98 16.67
CA SER A 70 13.75 -4.39 17.95
C SER A 70 12.46 -5.18 17.68
N GLU A 71 12.63 -6.35 17.05
CA GLU A 71 11.51 -7.21 16.69
C GLU A 71 10.75 -7.69 17.93
N VAL A 72 9.43 -7.49 17.93
CA VAL A 72 8.55 -7.93 18.99
C VAL A 72 8.18 -9.39 18.79
N ASN A 73 8.54 -10.22 19.77
CA ASN A 73 8.19 -11.65 19.81
C ASN A 73 6.77 -11.88 20.33
N GLN A 74 6.39 -11.15 21.38
CA GLN A 74 5.05 -11.28 21.95
C GLN A 74 4.57 -10.03 22.68
N ILE A 75 3.26 -9.88 22.81
CA ILE A 75 2.60 -8.94 23.71
C ILE A 75 2.43 -9.62 25.05
N VAL A 76 3.02 -9.05 26.10
CA VAL A 76 2.92 -9.58 27.46
C VAL A 76 1.55 -9.27 28.02
N VAL A 77 0.76 -10.31 28.30
CA VAL A 77 -0.59 -10.20 28.85
C VAL A 77 -0.63 -10.83 30.24
N ASP A 78 -1.15 -10.07 31.21
CA ASP A 78 -1.43 -10.52 32.58
C ASP A 78 -2.93 -10.38 32.84
N GLY A 79 -3.57 -11.50 33.14
CA GLY A 79 -5.02 -11.60 33.18
C GLY A 79 -5.65 -11.15 31.85
N LYS A 80 -6.38 -10.02 31.88
CA LYS A 80 -7.03 -9.43 30.69
C LYS A 80 -6.35 -8.14 30.21
N THR A 81 -5.15 -7.85 30.69
CA THR A 81 -4.48 -6.56 30.46
C THR A 81 -3.14 -6.76 29.76
N ALA A 82 -2.91 -6.01 28.68
CA ALA A 82 -1.59 -5.91 28.09
C ALA A 82 -0.66 -5.10 29.02
N LYS A 83 0.54 -5.61 29.26
CA LYS A 83 1.53 -5.05 30.20
C LYS A 83 2.82 -4.62 29.53
N GLY A 84 2.90 -4.71 28.22
CA GLY A 84 4.08 -4.40 27.44
C GLY A 84 4.34 -5.42 26.36
N VAL A 85 5.57 -5.45 25.88
CA VAL A 85 6.04 -6.37 24.83
C VAL A 85 7.32 -7.07 25.26
N GLN A 86 7.54 -8.27 24.75
CA GLN A 86 8.83 -8.95 24.82
C GLN A 86 9.44 -8.97 23.42
N LEU A 87 10.68 -8.55 23.32
CA LEU A 87 11.47 -8.60 22.09
C LEU A 87 12.01 -10.01 21.84
N VAL A 88 12.41 -10.28 20.60
CA VAL A 88 13.10 -11.53 20.24
C VAL A 88 14.41 -11.69 21.02
N SER A 89 15.07 -10.60 21.41
CA SER A 89 16.24 -10.60 22.29
C SER A 89 15.96 -11.12 23.71
N GLY A 90 14.68 -11.28 24.10
CA GLY A 90 14.25 -11.62 25.44
C GLY A 90 13.98 -10.42 26.34
N GLU A 91 14.36 -9.21 25.94
CA GLU A 91 14.07 -7.99 26.71
C GLU A 91 12.56 -7.74 26.82
N ILE A 92 12.11 -7.33 28.01
CA ILE A 92 10.71 -6.98 28.26
C ILE A 92 10.62 -5.46 28.45
N ILE A 93 9.83 -4.83 27.58
CA ILE A 93 9.48 -3.42 27.68
C ILE A 93 8.09 -3.29 28.29
N ARG A 94 8.02 -2.76 29.51
CA ARG A 94 6.74 -2.55 30.20
C ARG A 94 6.04 -1.30 29.71
N ALA A 95 4.71 -1.37 29.58
CA ALA A 95 3.88 -0.27 29.17
C ALA A 95 2.47 -0.39 29.76
N ASN A 96 1.81 0.76 29.92
CA ASN A 96 0.40 0.81 30.37
C ASN A 96 -0.57 0.48 29.22
N ALA A 97 -0.14 0.65 27.98
CA ALA A 97 -0.90 0.27 26.79
C ALA A 97 0.06 -0.20 25.70
N VAL A 98 -0.42 -1.08 24.82
CA VAL A 98 0.28 -1.53 23.62
C VAL A 98 -0.59 -1.21 22.42
N VAL A 99 -0.05 -0.45 21.47
CA VAL A 99 -0.70 -0.14 20.20
C VAL A 99 0.00 -0.94 19.10
N SER A 100 -0.75 -1.67 18.32
CA SER A 100 -0.23 -2.44 17.18
C SER A 100 -0.83 -1.94 15.88
N ASN A 101 0.01 -1.61 14.91
CA ASN A 101 -0.38 -1.31 13.53
C ASN A 101 -0.23 -2.51 12.60
N LEU A 102 0.09 -3.69 13.13
CA LEU A 102 0.08 -4.94 12.39
C LEU A 102 -1.35 -5.39 12.08
N ASP A 103 -1.50 -6.28 11.10
CA ASP A 103 -2.79 -6.87 10.83
C ASP A 103 -3.35 -7.66 12.03
N ALA A 104 -4.68 -7.85 12.03
CA ALA A 104 -5.38 -8.50 13.13
C ALA A 104 -4.90 -9.93 13.40
N LYS A 105 -4.55 -10.70 12.38
CA LYS A 105 -4.08 -12.08 12.54
C LYS A 105 -2.70 -12.12 13.20
N ARG A 106 -1.77 -11.25 12.76
CA ARG A 106 -0.46 -11.15 13.39
C ARG A 106 -0.56 -10.67 14.83
N THR A 107 -1.32 -9.61 15.07
CA THR A 107 -1.48 -9.04 16.41
C THR A 107 -2.10 -10.05 17.37
N PHE A 108 -3.24 -10.65 17.04
CA PHE A 108 -4.01 -11.45 17.99
C PHE A 108 -3.70 -12.95 17.97
N LEU A 109 -3.22 -13.50 16.85
CA LEU A 109 -2.98 -14.95 16.74
C LEU A 109 -1.50 -15.32 16.78
N LYS A 110 -0.58 -14.34 16.58
CA LYS A 110 0.85 -14.61 16.65
C LYS A 110 1.53 -13.94 17.83
N LEU A 111 1.18 -12.68 18.14
CA LEU A 111 1.85 -11.95 19.22
C LEU A 111 1.18 -12.10 20.59
N ILE A 112 0.00 -12.70 20.68
CA ILE A 112 -0.69 -12.99 21.95
C ILE A 112 -0.94 -14.47 22.03
N ASP A 113 -0.67 -15.07 23.21
CA ASP A 113 -1.10 -16.44 23.51
C ASP A 113 -2.63 -16.50 23.40
N GLU A 114 -3.12 -17.30 22.46
CA GLU A 114 -4.54 -17.38 22.15
C GLU A 114 -5.40 -17.81 23.36
N LYS A 115 -4.82 -18.57 24.30
CA LYS A 115 -5.49 -18.96 25.54
C LYS A 115 -5.82 -17.76 26.44
N LYS A 116 -5.14 -16.63 26.25
CA LYS A 116 -5.37 -15.39 26.98
C LYS A 116 -6.39 -14.46 26.31
N LEU A 117 -6.88 -14.82 25.13
CA LEU A 117 -7.87 -14.05 24.41
C LEU A 117 -9.29 -14.55 24.65
N PRO A 118 -10.29 -13.67 24.68
CA PRO A 118 -11.68 -14.09 24.59
C PRO A 118 -11.92 -14.89 23.30
N SER A 119 -12.60 -16.04 23.41
CA SER A 119 -12.85 -16.94 22.27
C SER A 119 -13.46 -16.22 21.06
N LYS A 120 -14.41 -15.32 21.30
CA LYS A 120 -15.04 -14.50 20.27
C LYS A 120 -14.04 -13.58 19.53
N LEU A 121 -13.00 -13.09 20.21
CA LEU A 121 -11.97 -12.26 19.59
C LEU A 121 -11.03 -13.11 18.74
N SER A 122 -10.61 -14.26 19.24
CA SER A 122 -9.79 -15.22 18.48
C SER A 122 -10.50 -15.67 17.21
N GLU A 123 -11.80 -16.00 17.31
CA GLU A 123 -12.61 -16.36 16.16
C GLU A 123 -12.70 -15.23 15.13
N LYS A 124 -12.98 -14.00 15.58
CA LYS A 124 -13.00 -12.83 14.70
C LYS A 124 -11.66 -12.60 14.02
N ALA A 125 -10.55 -12.73 14.75
CA ALA A 125 -9.21 -12.56 14.19
C ALA A 125 -8.89 -13.65 13.15
N ARG A 126 -9.28 -14.93 13.38
CA ARG A 126 -9.11 -15.99 12.39
C ARG A 126 -9.92 -15.73 11.11
N ASN A 127 -11.15 -15.30 11.28
CA ASN A 127 -12.07 -15.04 10.16
C ASN A 127 -11.85 -13.68 9.50
N PHE A 128 -10.93 -12.86 10.02
CA PHE A 128 -10.61 -11.57 9.41
C PHE A 128 -10.03 -11.76 8.01
N LYS A 129 -10.72 -11.21 7.02
CA LYS A 129 -10.32 -11.36 5.62
C LYS A 129 -9.14 -10.43 5.33
N ILE A 130 -8.01 -11.01 4.95
CA ILE A 130 -6.83 -10.31 4.48
C ILE A 130 -6.59 -10.79 3.05
N ARG A 131 -7.23 -10.13 2.09
CA ARG A 131 -7.01 -10.38 0.67
C ARG A 131 -6.29 -9.16 0.09
N GLY A 132 -5.04 -9.34 -0.27
CA GLY A 132 -4.35 -8.39 -1.12
C GLY A 132 -4.88 -8.50 -2.56
N SER A 133 -4.88 -7.39 -3.28
CA SER A 133 -5.25 -7.36 -4.69
C SER A 133 -4.17 -6.72 -5.56
N SER A 134 -3.11 -6.21 -4.95
CA SER A 134 -2.17 -5.33 -5.65
C SER A 134 -0.72 -5.69 -5.33
N GLY A 135 0.11 -5.58 -6.35
CA GLY A 135 1.56 -5.59 -6.25
C GLY A 135 2.15 -4.23 -6.56
N LYS A 136 3.36 -3.98 -6.11
CA LYS A 136 4.11 -2.78 -6.43
C LYS A 136 5.54 -3.11 -6.81
N VAL A 137 5.99 -2.55 -7.93
CA VAL A 137 7.37 -2.66 -8.39
C VAL A 137 7.98 -1.27 -8.45
N ASN A 138 9.11 -1.07 -7.77
CA ASN A 138 9.90 0.14 -7.89
C ASN A 138 11.13 -0.16 -8.73
N ILE A 139 11.35 0.63 -9.77
CA ILE A 139 12.40 0.42 -10.76
C ILE A 139 13.38 1.58 -10.71
N ALA A 140 14.66 1.31 -10.46
CA ALA A 140 15.73 2.27 -10.64
C ALA A 140 16.10 2.32 -12.13
N LEU A 141 16.15 3.52 -12.69
CA LEU A 141 16.38 3.75 -14.11
C LEU A 141 17.68 4.55 -14.31
N ASP A 142 18.48 4.12 -15.26
CA ASP A 142 19.73 4.77 -15.63
C ASP A 142 19.52 6.06 -16.46
N GLY A 143 18.28 6.32 -16.86
CA GLY A 143 17.81 7.50 -17.57
C GLY A 143 16.31 7.48 -17.77
N MET A 144 15.75 8.50 -18.39
CA MET A 144 14.32 8.51 -18.72
C MET A 144 13.99 7.42 -19.73
N PRO A 145 12.95 6.60 -19.48
CA PRO A 145 12.51 5.59 -20.44
C PRO A 145 11.97 6.26 -21.72
N ILE A 146 12.15 5.57 -22.83
CA ILE A 146 11.61 5.98 -24.13
C ILE A 146 10.35 5.17 -24.41
N PHE A 147 9.23 5.85 -24.50
CA PHE A 147 7.96 5.25 -24.89
C PHE A 147 7.77 5.38 -26.40
N SER A 148 7.76 4.27 -27.11
CA SER A 148 7.66 4.27 -28.59
C SER A 148 6.38 4.92 -29.11
N ALA A 149 5.32 4.91 -28.31
CA ALA A 149 4.03 5.52 -28.64
C ALA A 149 4.00 7.06 -28.41
N LEU A 150 5.03 7.63 -27.79
CA LEU A 150 5.04 9.06 -27.44
C LEU A 150 6.21 9.79 -28.10
N PRO A 151 6.03 11.08 -28.43
CA PRO A 151 7.15 11.92 -28.82
C PRO A 151 8.22 11.99 -27.73
N LYS A 152 9.49 12.13 -28.12
CA LYS A 152 10.57 12.38 -27.16
C LYS A 152 10.23 13.61 -26.30
N LYS A 153 10.42 13.51 -24.99
CA LYS A 153 10.09 14.57 -24.01
C LYS A 153 8.60 14.96 -24.00
N SER A 154 7.71 13.99 -24.18
CA SER A 154 6.28 14.21 -24.07
C SER A 154 5.86 14.61 -22.65
N PRO A 155 5.05 15.68 -22.47
CA PRO A 155 4.47 16.00 -21.18
C PRO A 155 3.50 14.93 -20.67
N LEU A 156 3.05 14.00 -21.52
CA LEU A 156 2.15 12.90 -21.14
C LEU A 156 2.80 11.89 -20.20
N THR A 157 4.13 11.92 -20.04
CA THR A 157 4.83 11.09 -19.03
C THR A 157 4.82 11.71 -17.63
N LEU A 158 4.34 12.95 -17.48
CA LEU A 158 4.27 13.66 -16.20
C LEU A 158 3.12 13.20 -15.30
N GLY A 159 2.20 12.39 -15.77
CA GLY A 159 1.06 11.90 -14.99
C GLY A 159 1.15 10.41 -14.69
N HIS A 160 0.00 9.88 -14.27
CA HIS A 160 -0.22 8.45 -14.23
C HIS A 160 -0.36 7.91 -15.66
N MET A 161 0.37 6.85 -15.94
CA MET A 161 0.35 6.17 -17.23
C MET A 161 -0.27 4.78 -17.04
N HIS A 162 -1.37 4.52 -17.72
CA HIS A 162 -2.12 3.27 -17.59
C HIS A 162 -2.00 2.45 -18.87
N PHE A 163 -1.87 1.13 -18.71
CA PHE A 163 -1.91 0.16 -19.80
C PHE A 163 -3.28 -0.55 -19.90
N SER A 164 -4.36 0.23 -19.85
CA SER A 164 -5.72 -0.33 -19.95
C SER A 164 -6.46 0.40 -21.06
N ASP A 165 -6.92 -0.34 -22.03
CA ASP A 165 -7.63 0.18 -23.19
C ASP A 165 -9.15 -0.07 -23.16
N THR A 166 -9.60 -1.18 -22.55
CA THR A 166 -11.01 -1.56 -22.48
C THR A 166 -11.46 -1.96 -21.07
N LEU A 167 -12.78 -1.90 -20.82
CA LEU A 167 -13.37 -2.36 -19.57
C LEU A 167 -13.27 -3.88 -19.43
N GLU A 168 -13.45 -4.59 -20.52
CA GLU A 168 -13.41 -6.05 -20.59
C GLU A 168 -12.03 -6.58 -20.19
N ARG A 169 -10.98 -5.85 -20.53
CA ARG A 169 -9.61 -6.17 -20.12
C ARG A 169 -9.44 -6.05 -18.61
N LEU A 170 -9.93 -4.96 -18.03
CA LEU A 170 -9.90 -4.74 -16.59
C LEU A 170 -10.73 -5.79 -15.83
N GLU A 171 -11.90 -6.15 -16.35
CA GLU A 171 -12.75 -7.18 -15.73
C GLU A 171 -12.12 -8.56 -15.81
N ARG A 172 -11.50 -8.94 -16.94
CA ARG A 172 -10.77 -10.22 -17.04
C ARG A 172 -9.64 -10.33 -16.04
N ALA A 173 -8.90 -9.25 -15.81
CA ALA A 173 -7.87 -9.24 -14.78
C ALA A 173 -8.43 -9.49 -13.38
N TYR A 174 -9.62 -8.97 -13.10
CA TYR A 174 -10.36 -9.24 -11.87
C TYR A 174 -10.87 -10.68 -11.79
N ASP A 175 -11.37 -11.24 -12.89
CA ASP A 175 -11.85 -12.61 -12.96
C ASP A 175 -10.74 -13.61 -12.66
N ASP A 176 -9.57 -13.44 -13.25
CA ASP A 176 -8.38 -14.24 -12.93
C ASP A 176 -8.06 -14.22 -11.44
N TRP A 177 -8.06 -13.03 -10.83
CA TRP A 177 -7.80 -12.86 -9.40
C TRP A 177 -8.85 -13.52 -8.49
N LYS A 178 -10.13 -13.50 -8.88
CA LYS A 178 -11.19 -14.22 -8.14
C LYS A 178 -10.91 -15.72 -8.07
N ASP A 179 -10.31 -16.26 -9.09
CA ASP A 179 -9.96 -17.67 -9.23
C ASP A 179 -8.53 -17.98 -8.74
N ASP A 180 -7.93 -17.07 -7.96
CA ASP A 180 -6.57 -17.15 -7.41
C ASP A 180 -5.47 -17.36 -8.49
N ARG A 181 -5.72 -16.92 -9.74
CA ARG A 181 -4.77 -16.96 -10.85
C ARG A 181 -4.09 -15.61 -11.07
N TRP A 182 -2.87 -15.64 -11.59
CA TRP A 182 -2.23 -14.46 -12.18
C TRP A 182 -2.93 -14.08 -13.47
N SER A 183 -3.24 -12.78 -13.61
CA SER A 183 -3.72 -12.30 -14.89
C SER A 183 -2.59 -12.25 -15.92
N ALA A 184 -2.86 -12.78 -17.12
CA ALA A 184 -1.96 -12.63 -18.27
C ALA A 184 -1.88 -11.15 -18.73
N ASP A 185 -2.86 -10.33 -18.36
CA ASP A 185 -3.02 -8.96 -18.79
C ASP A 185 -3.54 -8.08 -17.65
N PRO A 186 -2.71 -7.84 -16.63
CA PRO A 186 -3.11 -7.10 -15.44
C PRO A 186 -3.34 -5.62 -15.73
N TYR A 187 -4.11 -4.96 -14.86
CA TYR A 187 -4.09 -3.51 -14.79
C TYR A 187 -2.73 -3.02 -14.29
N VAL A 188 -2.13 -2.13 -15.04
CA VAL A 188 -0.85 -1.51 -14.69
C VAL A 188 -0.99 -0.01 -14.71
N ASP A 189 -0.61 0.62 -13.60
CA ASP A 189 -0.49 2.06 -13.44
C ASP A 189 0.94 2.41 -13.05
N MET A 190 1.55 3.36 -13.73
CA MET A 190 2.91 3.78 -13.41
C MET A 190 3.06 5.28 -13.35
N VAL A 191 4.05 5.70 -12.56
CA VAL A 191 4.45 7.10 -12.42
C VAL A 191 5.97 7.19 -12.30
N ILE A 192 6.56 8.27 -12.81
CA ILE A 192 7.98 8.58 -12.71
C ILE A 192 8.15 9.81 -11.81
N PRO A 193 8.15 9.65 -10.47
CA PRO A 193 8.10 10.78 -9.54
C PRO A 193 9.34 11.66 -9.58
N THR A 194 10.47 11.17 -10.08
CA THR A 194 11.69 11.98 -10.28
C THR A 194 11.54 13.08 -11.31
N GLN A 195 10.45 13.11 -12.07
CA GLN A 195 10.13 14.25 -12.95
C GLN A 195 9.57 15.44 -12.16
N TYR A 196 9.00 15.21 -10.98
CA TYR A 196 8.49 16.23 -10.07
C TYR A 196 9.49 16.56 -8.97
N ASP A 197 10.16 15.52 -8.47
CA ASP A 197 11.14 15.63 -7.40
C ASP A 197 12.45 14.93 -7.79
N PRO A 198 13.38 15.67 -8.42
CA PRO A 198 14.66 15.10 -8.83
C PRO A 198 15.54 14.66 -7.63
N THR A 199 15.19 15.05 -6.40
CA THR A 199 15.96 14.63 -5.20
C THR A 199 15.80 13.15 -4.87
N MET A 200 14.85 12.46 -5.48
CA MET A 200 14.57 11.05 -5.25
C MET A 200 15.52 10.09 -5.99
N ALA A 201 16.41 10.61 -6.82
CA ALA A 201 17.44 9.81 -7.51
C ALA A 201 18.71 10.63 -7.71
N PRO A 202 19.87 9.99 -7.95
CA PRO A 202 21.10 10.69 -8.35
C PRO A 202 20.88 11.51 -9.65
N PRO A 203 21.70 12.55 -9.89
CA PRO A 203 21.61 13.35 -11.10
C PRO A 203 21.62 12.51 -12.38
N GLY A 204 20.66 12.74 -13.28
CA GLY A 204 20.51 12.01 -14.54
C GLY A 204 19.88 10.61 -14.41
N LYS A 205 19.61 10.16 -13.21
CA LYS A 205 18.90 8.89 -12.93
C LYS A 205 17.44 9.14 -12.59
N HIS A 206 16.64 8.11 -12.76
CA HIS A 206 15.20 8.19 -12.48
C HIS A 206 14.73 6.98 -11.69
N MET A 207 13.57 7.11 -11.08
CA MET A 207 12.83 5.97 -10.55
C MET A 207 11.44 5.92 -11.15
N MET A 208 10.93 4.73 -11.34
CA MET A 208 9.57 4.48 -11.77
C MET A 208 8.87 3.60 -10.73
N SER A 209 7.69 4.01 -10.34
CA SER A 209 6.82 3.24 -9.46
C SER A 209 5.69 2.65 -10.30
N VAL A 210 5.58 1.34 -10.28
CA VAL A 210 4.59 0.58 -11.03
C VAL A 210 3.66 -0.10 -10.06
N PHE A 211 2.38 0.20 -10.16
CA PHE A 211 1.31 -0.47 -9.44
C PHE A 211 0.68 -1.51 -10.36
N VAL A 212 0.52 -2.73 -9.87
CA VAL A 212 -0.04 -3.85 -10.64
C VAL A 212 -1.26 -4.40 -9.90
N GLN A 213 -2.34 -4.58 -10.59
CA GLN A 213 -3.57 -5.17 -10.07
C GLN A 213 -4.23 -6.03 -11.18
N TYR A 214 -4.62 -7.25 -10.93
CA TYR A 214 -4.76 -7.87 -9.61
C TYR A 214 -3.65 -8.88 -9.36
N CYS A 215 -3.17 -8.91 -8.10
CA CYS A 215 -2.17 -9.88 -7.66
C CYS A 215 -2.83 -10.84 -6.66
N PRO A 216 -2.90 -12.14 -6.93
CA PRO A 216 -3.44 -13.12 -6.00
C PRO A 216 -2.52 -13.31 -4.79
N VAL A 217 -3.10 -13.68 -3.63
CA VAL A 217 -2.34 -13.91 -2.39
C VAL A 217 -1.63 -15.26 -2.42
N SER A 218 -2.25 -16.25 -3.02
CA SER A 218 -1.74 -17.61 -3.11
C SER A 218 -2.04 -18.14 -4.51
N PRO A 219 -1.28 -17.71 -5.52
CA PRO A 219 -1.57 -18.11 -6.90
C PRO A 219 -1.38 -19.60 -7.09
N GLU A 220 -2.32 -20.23 -7.75
CA GLU A 220 -2.16 -21.58 -8.29
C GLU A 220 -1.34 -21.47 -9.58
N GLY A 221 -0.15 -22.09 -9.61
CA GLY A 221 0.76 -22.16 -10.77
C GLY A 221 2.16 -21.72 -10.48
#